data_50ab17f8b1c3bf8b9d3ce739dc2825f7
#
_entry.id   50ab17f8b1c3bf8b9d3ce739dc2825f7
#
_cell.length_a   1.000
_cell.length_b   1.000
_cell.length_c   1.000
_cell.angle_alpha   90.00
_cell.angle_beta   90.00
_cell.angle_gamma   90.00
#
_symmetry.space_group_name_H-M   'P 1'
#
loop_
_entity.id
_entity.type
_entity.pdbx_description
1 polymer ?
#
loop_
_entity_poly.entity_id
_entity_poly.type
_entity_poly.pdbx_seq_one_letter_code
_entity_poly.pdbx_strand_id
1 'polypeptide(L)'
;LAHRVAARWDTWLKRGFDFLLATALLLVMWPVLLLLRLVYGPMRRYPQLGRWCEPFEEFAFAVPESGLHRVVRALRLHRLPALFNILRGDMSFVGPRPVNVGPAVRDRLYRRTCSARPGLVCLHWIRSRSNIDFEGEAASDAEYELAAGVRTDVGIALRAVPALLYGSGDTEVPDTVSLL
;
A
#
# COMPACT_ATOMS: atom_id res chain seq x y z
N LEU A 1 -8.75 -29.33 0.44
CA LEU A 1 -9.72 -28.87 -0.60
C LEU A 1 -10.57 -27.71 -0.07
N ALA A 2 -11.14 -27.77 1.13
CA ALA A 2 -11.96 -26.70 1.72
C ALA A 2 -11.20 -25.37 1.88
N HIS A 3 -9.92 -25.40 2.25
CA HIS A 3 -9.06 -24.22 2.38
C HIS A 3 -8.84 -23.48 1.05
N ARG A 4 -8.78 -24.19 -0.08
CA ARG A 4 -8.63 -23.58 -1.41
C ARG A 4 -9.93 -22.97 -1.93
N VAL A 5 -11.06 -23.46 -1.52
CA VAL A 5 -12.37 -22.93 -1.92
C VAL A 5 -12.68 -21.65 -1.15
N ALA A 6 -12.45 -21.63 0.16
CA ALA A 6 -12.61 -20.42 0.98
C ALA A 6 -11.71 -19.26 0.48
N ALA A 7 -10.44 -19.54 0.13
CA ALA A 7 -9.52 -18.56 -0.43
C ALA A 7 -9.98 -17.96 -1.77
N ARG A 8 -10.79 -18.65 -2.57
CA ARG A 8 -11.33 -18.11 -3.84
C ARG A 8 -12.50 -17.16 -3.63
N TRP A 9 -13.41 -17.48 -2.71
CA TRP A 9 -14.56 -16.62 -2.41
C TRP A 9 -14.13 -15.31 -1.73
N ASP A 10 -13.19 -15.38 -0.78
CA ASP A 10 -12.57 -14.22 -0.17
C ASP A 10 -11.91 -13.29 -1.21
N THR A 11 -11.34 -13.86 -2.27
CA THR A 11 -10.67 -13.07 -3.30
C THR A 11 -11.65 -12.20 -4.10
N TRP A 12 -12.84 -12.72 -4.44
CA TRP A 12 -13.85 -11.97 -5.20
C TRP A 12 -14.56 -10.93 -4.33
N LEU A 13 -14.95 -11.29 -3.11
CA LEU A 13 -15.56 -10.37 -2.16
C LEU A 13 -14.59 -9.22 -1.80
N LYS A 14 -13.34 -9.58 -1.51
CA LYS A 14 -12.29 -8.60 -1.28
C LYS A 14 -12.11 -7.67 -2.47
N ARG A 15 -12.09 -8.20 -3.69
CA ARG A 15 -11.94 -7.40 -4.90
C ARG A 15 -13.11 -6.43 -5.09
N GLY A 16 -14.33 -6.88 -4.88
CA GLY A 16 -15.52 -6.02 -4.90
C GLY A 16 -15.43 -4.90 -3.86
N PHE A 17 -15.02 -5.23 -2.65
CA PHE A 17 -14.81 -4.26 -1.57
C PHE A 17 -13.71 -3.24 -1.91
N ASP A 18 -12.54 -3.71 -2.38
CA ASP A 18 -11.44 -2.84 -2.81
C ASP A 18 -11.88 -1.86 -3.91
N PHE A 19 -12.61 -2.37 -4.90
CA PHE A 19 -13.11 -1.56 -6.02
C PHE A 19 -14.10 -0.49 -5.55
N LEU A 20 -15.09 -0.87 -4.74
CA LEU A 20 -16.10 0.06 -4.21
C LEU A 20 -15.45 1.13 -3.32
N LEU A 21 -14.55 0.72 -2.43
CA LEU A 21 -13.85 1.65 -1.54
C LEU A 21 -12.94 2.61 -2.32
N ALA A 22 -12.18 2.10 -3.28
CA ALA A 22 -11.32 2.94 -4.13
C ALA A 22 -12.13 3.95 -4.95
N THR A 23 -13.27 3.51 -5.51
CA THR A 23 -14.18 4.40 -6.25
C THR A 23 -14.76 5.48 -5.35
N ALA A 24 -15.26 5.12 -4.17
CA ALA A 24 -15.82 6.07 -3.20
C ALA A 24 -14.75 7.10 -2.77
N LEU A 25 -13.53 6.63 -2.45
CA LEU A 25 -12.43 7.51 -2.08
C LEU A 25 -12.01 8.44 -3.22
N LEU A 26 -11.96 7.96 -4.47
CA LEU A 26 -11.66 8.81 -5.62
C LEU A 26 -12.74 9.88 -5.81
N LEU A 27 -14.02 9.53 -5.65
CA LEU A 27 -15.12 10.49 -5.76
C LEU A 27 -15.10 11.57 -4.66
N VAL A 28 -14.65 11.22 -3.45
CA VAL A 28 -14.53 12.17 -2.33
C VAL A 28 -13.23 12.97 -2.42
N MET A 29 -12.13 12.32 -2.76
CA MET A 29 -10.79 12.92 -2.75
C MET A 29 -10.37 13.57 -4.08
N TRP A 30 -11.24 13.59 -5.11
CA TRP A 30 -10.90 14.20 -6.39
C TRP A 30 -10.45 15.68 -6.30
N PRO A 31 -11.02 16.55 -5.41
CA PRO A 31 -10.53 17.92 -5.30
C PRO A 31 -9.10 17.97 -4.75
N VAL A 32 -8.79 17.07 -3.79
CA VAL A 32 -7.43 16.94 -3.24
C VAL A 32 -6.46 16.45 -4.30
N LEU A 33 -6.85 15.46 -5.10
CA LEU A 33 -6.06 14.97 -6.23
C LEU A 33 -5.78 16.08 -7.25
N LEU A 34 -6.79 16.90 -7.57
CA LEU A 34 -6.63 18.04 -8.47
C LEU A 34 -5.66 19.08 -7.89
N LEU A 35 -5.81 19.41 -6.61
CA LEU A 35 -4.90 20.33 -5.92
C LEU A 35 -3.45 19.82 -5.94
N LEU A 36 -3.26 18.56 -5.59
CA LEU A 36 -1.93 17.93 -5.62
C LEU A 36 -1.34 17.92 -7.04
N ARG A 37 -2.19 17.69 -8.05
CA ARG A 37 -1.81 17.73 -9.47
C ARG A 37 -1.33 19.12 -9.90
N LEU A 38 -1.99 20.17 -9.39
CA LEU A 38 -1.61 21.57 -9.68
C LEU A 38 -0.32 21.97 -8.97
N VAL A 39 -0.13 21.51 -7.71
CA VAL A 39 1.04 21.86 -6.90
C VAL A 39 2.29 21.05 -7.28
N TYR A 40 2.15 19.72 -7.45
CA TYR A 40 3.29 18.82 -7.65
C TYR A 40 3.47 18.36 -9.09
N GLY A 41 2.61 18.78 -10.01
CA GLY A 41 2.69 18.41 -11.40
C GLY A 41 2.11 17.02 -11.71
N PRO A 42 2.54 16.37 -12.82
CA PRO A 42 1.98 15.10 -13.25
C PRO A 42 2.31 13.96 -12.29
N MET A 43 1.38 12.99 -12.20
CA MET A 43 1.64 11.73 -11.51
C MET A 43 2.84 11.03 -12.14
N ARG A 44 3.73 10.53 -11.29
CA ARG A 44 4.86 9.69 -11.71
C ARG A 44 4.51 8.22 -11.57
N ARG A 45 5.25 7.40 -12.30
CA ARG A 45 5.12 5.95 -12.30
C ARG A 45 6.36 5.35 -11.65
N TYR A 46 6.14 4.55 -10.64
CA TYR A 46 7.21 3.88 -9.91
C TYR A 46 7.13 2.38 -10.17
N PRO A 47 8.20 1.76 -10.71
CA PRO A 47 8.20 0.33 -10.97
C PRO A 47 8.21 -0.44 -9.64
N GLN A 48 7.19 -1.25 -9.43
CA GLN A 48 6.98 -2.06 -8.23
C GLN A 48 6.71 -3.51 -8.60
N LEU A 49 6.85 -4.41 -7.62
CA LEU A 49 6.46 -5.81 -7.75
C LEU A 49 5.08 -6.03 -7.16
N GLY A 50 4.22 -6.59 -7.94
CA GLY A 50 2.86 -6.94 -7.60
C GLY A 50 2.70 -8.40 -7.21
N ARG A 51 1.46 -8.90 -7.34
CA ARG A 51 1.13 -10.31 -7.11
C ARG A 51 1.96 -11.20 -8.03
N TRP A 52 2.45 -12.32 -7.49
CA TRP A 52 3.30 -13.29 -8.20
C TRP A 52 4.65 -12.73 -8.66
N CYS A 53 5.10 -11.63 -8.02
CA CYS A 53 6.29 -10.89 -8.41
C CYS A 53 6.23 -10.33 -9.84
N GLU A 54 5.03 -10.10 -10.38
CA GLU A 54 4.85 -9.43 -11.66
C GLU A 54 5.11 -7.93 -11.51
N PRO A 55 5.92 -7.31 -12.39
CA PRO A 55 6.17 -5.88 -12.32
C PRO A 55 4.92 -5.09 -12.71
N PHE A 56 4.64 -4.02 -11.97
CA PHE A 56 3.61 -3.04 -12.30
C PHE A 56 4.11 -1.62 -12.02
N GLU A 57 3.38 -0.62 -12.49
CA GLU A 57 3.69 0.79 -12.27
C GLU A 57 2.74 1.38 -11.21
N GLU A 58 3.27 1.74 -10.04
CA GLU A 58 2.51 2.46 -9.01
C GLU A 58 2.44 3.94 -9.37
N PHE A 59 1.25 4.53 -9.29
CA PHE A 59 1.04 5.95 -9.50
C PHE A 59 1.17 6.72 -8.18
N ALA A 60 2.05 7.71 -8.14
CA ALA A 60 2.18 8.62 -7.01
C ALA A 60 2.63 10.01 -7.46
N PHE A 61 2.47 11.02 -6.59
CA PHE A 61 3.05 12.34 -6.78
C PHE A 61 4.47 12.38 -6.22
N ALA A 62 5.39 13.05 -6.93
CA ALA A 62 6.72 13.32 -6.42
C ALA A 62 6.67 14.51 -5.46
N VAL A 63 6.60 14.23 -4.16
CA VAL A 63 6.51 15.24 -3.11
C VAL A 63 7.85 15.34 -2.38
N PRO A 64 8.46 16.54 -2.26
CA PRO A 64 9.70 16.75 -1.52
C PRO A 64 9.58 16.35 -0.04
N GLU A 65 10.72 16.01 0.58
CA GLU A 65 10.76 15.58 2.00
C GLU A 65 10.81 16.72 3.00
N SER A 66 11.00 17.95 2.54
CA SER A 66 11.24 19.12 3.37
C SER A 66 10.03 20.04 3.53
N GLY A 67 9.99 20.77 4.63
CA GLY A 67 9.03 21.86 4.85
C GLY A 67 7.59 21.39 5.02
N LEU A 68 6.65 22.18 4.48
CA LEU A 68 5.20 21.93 4.55
C LEU A 68 4.78 20.62 3.84
N HIS A 69 5.59 20.15 2.89
CA HIS A 69 5.35 18.91 2.15
C HIS A 69 5.38 17.66 3.05
N ARG A 70 6.02 17.77 4.23
CA ARG A 70 6.04 16.72 5.25
C ARG A 70 4.63 16.27 5.69
N VAL A 71 3.68 17.22 5.76
CA VAL A 71 2.29 16.90 6.10
C VAL A 71 1.63 16.05 4.99
N VAL A 72 1.86 16.37 3.73
CA VAL A 72 1.35 15.61 2.58
C VAL A 72 1.90 14.18 2.58
N ARG A 73 3.17 14.03 2.92
CA ARG A 73 3.82 12.71 3.06
C ARG A 73 3.31 11.97 4.30
N ALA A 74 3.23 12.64 5.45
CA ALA A 74 2.75 12.06 6.70
C ALA A 74 1.32 11.51 6.57
N LEU A 75 0.44 12.23 5.88
CA LEU A 75 -0.91 11.80 5.57
C LEU A 75 -0.99 10.88 4.34
N ARG A 76 0.15 10.53 3.73
CA ARG A 76 0.26 9.69 2.53
C ARG A 76 -0.58 10.17 1.33
N LEU A 77 -0.91 11.46 1.30
CA LEU A 77 -1.72 12.04 0.22
C LEU A 77 -1.01 11.95 -1.14
N HIS A 78 0.32 11.91 -1.15
CA HIS A 78 1.11 11.71 -2.37
C HIS A 78 0.85 10.34 -3.04
N ARG A 79 0.36 9.34 -2.29
CA ARG A 79 -0.01 8.02 -2.80
C ARG A 79 -1.49 7.87 -3.17
N LEU A 80 -2.30 8.93 -3.06
CA LEU A 80 -3.70 8.89 -3.52
C LEU A 80 -3.87 8.40 -4.96
N PRO A 81 -2.96 8.70 -5.93
CA PRO A 81 -3.08 8.16 -7.27
C PRO A 81 -3.00 6.63 -7.35
N ALA A 82 -2.43 5.94 -6.35
CA ALA A 82 -2.43 4.48 -6.29
C ALA A 82 -3.84 3.87 -6.20
N LEU A 83 -4.87 4.67 -5.87
CA LEU A 83 -6.28 4.24 -6.00
C LEU A 83 -6.62 3.81 -7.43
N PHE A 84 -6.00 4.40 -8.45
CA PHE A 84 -6.16 3.96 -9.83
C PHE A 84 -5.55 2.56 -10.06
N ASN A 85 -4.45 2.22 -9.38
CA ASN A 85 -3.87 0.88 -9.41
C ASN A 85 -4.81 -0.14 -8.75
N ILE A 86 -5.54 0.26 -7.70
CA ILE A 86 -6.55 -0.61 -7.08
C ILE A 86 -7.67 -0.88 -8.08
N LEU A 87 -8.18 0.13 -8.78
CA LEU A 87 -9.22 -0.04 -9.80
C LEU A 87 -8.74 -0.93 -10.96
N ARG A 88 -7.50 -0.80 -11.39
CA ARG A 88 -6.88 -1.66 -12.41
C ARG A 88 -6.73 -3.12 -11.97
N GLY A 89 -6.52 -3.36 -10.69
CA GLY A 89 -6.31 -4.69 -10.13
C GLY A 89 -4.86 -5.02 -9.81
N ASP A 90 -3.96 -4.08 -10.00
CA ASP A 90 -2.54 -4.23 -9.68
C ASP A 90 -2.34 -4.24 -8.16
N MET A 91 -3.16 -3.45 -7.44
CA MET A 91 -3.11 -3.28 -5.99
C MET A 91 -4.43 -3.62 -5.31
N SER A 92 -4.37 -3.76 -3.98
CA SER A 92 -5.50 -3.87 -3.05
C SER A 92 -5.49 -2.67 -2.10
N PHE A 93 -6.61 -2.39 -1.42
CA PHE A 93 -6.62 -1.35 -0.39
C PHE A 93 -5.75 -1.75 0.80
N VAL A 94 -5.88 -2.99 1.26
CA VAL A 94 -5.03 -3.57 2.31
C VAL A 94 -4.26 -4.75 1.75
N GLY A 95 -2.96 -4.79 2.01
CA GLY A 95 -2.08 -5.84 1.49
C GLY A 95 -0.65 -5.72 2.01
N PRO A 96 0.24 -6.62 1.60
CA PRO A 96 1.66 -6.50 1.89
C PRO A 96 2.23 -5.24 1.24
N ARG A 97 3.40 -4.82 1.69
CA ARG A 97 4.07 -3.65 1.13
C ARG A 97 4.46 -3.88 -0.34
N PRO A 98 4.20 -2.92 -1.24
CA PRO A 98 4.77 -2.96 -2.58
C PRO A 98 6.31 -2.84 -2.49
N VAL A 99 7.02 -3.58 -3.31
CA VAL A 99 8.48 -3.64 -3.26
C VAL A 99 9.07 -3.20 -4.58
N ASN A 100 10.11 -2.39 -4.49
CA ASN A 100 10.83 -1.88 -5.65
C ASN A 100 11.43 -3.02 -6.47
N VAL A 101 11.39 -2.89 -7.79
CA VAL A 101 12.08 -3.79 -8.72
C VAL A 101 13.58 -3.60 -8.54
N GLY A 102 14.21 -4.48 -7.77
CA GLY A 102 15.63 -4.41 -7.46
C GLY A 102 16.26 -5.79 -7.22
N PRO A 103 17.53 -5.85 -6.81
CA PRO A 103 18.25 -7.11 -6.58
C PRO A 103 17.63 -8.00 -5.49
N ALA A 104 16.81 -7.44 -4.59
CA ALA A 104 16.10 -8.17 -3.55
C ALA A 104 15.12 -9.23 -4.08
N VAL A 105 14.70 -9.14 -5.33
CA VAL A 105 13.82 -10.12 -6.02
C VAL A 105 14.43 -11.53 -6.09
N ARG A 106 15.72 -11.67 -5.86
CA ARG A 106 16.41 -12.96 -5.91
C ARG A 106 16.24 -13.81 -4.66
N ASP A 107 15.74 -13.24 -3.57
CA ASP A 107 15.56 -13.98 -2.32
C ASP A 107 14.32 -14.89 -2.40
N ARG A 108 14.49 -16.17 -2.03
CA ARG A 108 13.40 -17.16 -1.96
C ARG A 108 12.32 -16.78 -0.94
N LEU A 109 12.71 -16.07 0.13
CA LEU A 109 11.78 -15.61 1.16
C LEU A 109 10.81 -14.59 0.56
N TYR A 110 11.32 -13.72 -0.29
CA TYR A 110 10.56 -12.67 -0.96
C TYR A 110 9.51 -13.21 -1.94
N ARG A 111 9.82 -14.29 -2.65
CA ARG A 111 8.86 -14.94 -3.57
C ARG A 111 7.64 -15.54 -2.86
N ARG A 112 7.75 -15.82 -1.57
CA ARG A 112 6.62 -16.30 -0.77
C ARG A 112 5.67 -15.19 -0.38
N THR A 113 6.17 -13.96 -0.19
CA THR A 113 5.37 -12.78 0.16
C THR A 113 4.68 -12.12 -1.05
N CYS A 114 4.99 -12.55 -2.27
CA CYS A 114 4.32 -12.08 -3.50
C CYS A 114 3.00 -12.79 -3.81
N SER A 115 2.43 -13.60 -2.90
CA SER A 115 1.19 -14.34 -3.19
C SER A 115 -0.05 -13.44 -3.18
N ALA A 116 -0.03 -12.38 -2.37
CA ALA A 116 -1.07 -11.37 -2.27
C ALA A 116 -0.78 -10.13 -3.16
N ARG A 117 -1.82 -9.36 -3.46
CA ARG A 117 -1.65 -8.05 -4.10
C ARG A 117 -1.09 -7.05 -3.11
N PRO A 118 -0.13 -6.19 -3.51
CA PRO A 118 0.38 -5.14 -2.65
C PRO A 118 -0.73 -4.18 -2.26
N GLY A 119 -0.68 -3.69 -1.00
CA GLY A 119 -1.66 -2.80 -0.43
C GLY A 119 -1.26 -1.33 -0.46
N LEU A 120 -2.25 -0.44 -0.56
CA LEU A 120 -2.07 0.97 -0.25
C LEU A 120 -1.79 1.16 1.24
N VAL A 121 -2.46 0.36 2.07
CA VAL A 121 -2.24 0.25 3.52
C VAL A 121 -1.64 -1.12 3.82
N CYS A 122 -0.54 -1.15 4.55
CA CYS A 122 0.12 -2.38 4.98
C CYS A 122 0.28 -2.41 6.50
N LEU A 123 0.34 -3.63 7.06
CA LEU A 123 0.47 -3.84 8.51
C LEU A 123 1.78 -3.27 9.05
N HIS A 124 2.88 -3.44 8.30
CA HIS A 124 4.18 -2.88 8.62
C HIS A 124 4.10 -1.36 8.84
N TRP A 125 3.49 -0.62 7.92
CA TRP A 125 3.37 0.83 8.02
C TRP A 125 2.58 1.26 9.27
N ILE A 126 1.50 0.56 9.62
CA ILE A 126 0.72 0.88 10.82
C ILE A 126 1.57 0.69 12.08
N ARG A 127 2.31 -0.42 12.17
CA ARG A 127 3.17 -0.74 13.32
C ARG A 127 4.30 0.27 13.47
N SER A 128 5.01 0.56 12.39
CA SER A 128 6.06 1.57 12.35
C SER A 128 5.55 2.94 12.81
N ARG A 129 4.39 3.36 12.30
CA ARG A 129 3.80 4.64 12.65
C ARG A 129 3.26 4.70 14.08
N SER A 130 2.78 3.60 14.62
CA SER A 130 2.27 3.48 15.98
C SER A 130 3.36 3.19 17.01
N ASN A 131 4.62 3.16 16.59
CA ASN A 131 5.79 2.83 17.42
C ASN A 131 5.60 1.50 18.20
N ILE A 132 5.03 0.50 17.53
CA ILE A 132 4.84 -0.85 18.05
C ILE A 132 6.05 -1.68 17.63
N ASP A 133 6.70 -2.35 18.59
CA ASP A 133 7.79 -3.28 18.30
C ASP A 133 7.31 -4.43 17.41
N PHE A 134 8.06 -4.74 16.35
CA PHE A 134 7.77 -5.83 15.43
C PHE A 134 9.07 -6.40 14.83
N GLU A 135 9.02 -7.66 14.42
CA GLU A 135 10.17 -8.41 13.92
C GLU A 135 10.65 -8.01 12.50
N GLY A 136 10.19 -6.85 12.00
CA GLY A 136 10.57 -6.32 10.69
C GLY A 136 9.49 -6.44 9.61
N GLU A 137 9.81 -5.93 8.43
CA GLU A 137 8.88 -5.82 7.30
C GLU A 137 8.40 -7.20 6.82
N ALA A 138 9.33 -8.12 6.59
CA ALA A 138 9.03 -9.46 6.07
C ALA A 138 8.15 -10.27 7.02
N ALA A 139 8.32 -10.12 8.35
CA ALA A 139 7.49 -10.77 9.33
C ALA A 139 6.06 -10.21 9.33
N SER A 140 5.90 -8.89 9.22
CA SER A 140 4.59 -8.24 9.12
C SER A 140 3.83 -8.65 7.87
N ASP A 141 4.51 -8.77 6.74
CA ASP A 141 3.92 -9.20 5.47
C ASP A 141 3.54 -10.69 5.52
N ALA A 142 4.38 -11.55 6.10
CA ALA A 142 4.07 -12.96 6.30
C ALA A 142 2.87 -13.17 7.24
N GLU A 143 2.78 -12.41 8.32
CA GLU A 143 1.64 -12.42 9.24
C GLU A 143 0.35 -12.03 8.52
N TYR A 144 0.41 -10.98 7.70
CA TYR A 144 -0.73 -10.57 6.90
C TYR A 144 -1.18 -11.69 5.95
N GLU A 145 -0.25 -12.33 5.23
CA GLU A 145 -0.58 -13.41 4.30
C GLU A 145 -1.27 -14.60 4.96
N LEU A 146 -0.86 -14.95 6.18
CA LEU A 146 -1.48 -16.02 6.96
C LEU A 146 -2.91 -15.67 7.43
N ALA A 147 -3.16 -14.40 7.72
CA ALA A 147 -4.42 -13.90 8.25
C ALA A 147 -5.29 -13.19 7.19
N ALA A 148 -4.86 -13.16 5.91
CA ALA A 148 -5.52 -12.42 4.85
C ALA A 148 -7.01 -12.79 4.72
N GLY A 149 -7.88 -11.77 4.78
CA GLY A 149 -9.33 -11.93 4.68
C GLY A 149 -10.03 -10.61 4.92
N VAL A 150 -11.29 -10.51 4.51
CA VAL A 150 -12.07 -9.26 4.62
C VAL A 150 -12.11 -8.70 6.05
N ARG A 151 -12.24 -9.56 7.06
CA ARG A 151 -12.26 -9.13 8.47
C ARG A 151 -10.93 -8.52 8.89
N THR A 152 -9.82 -9.14 8.51
CA THR A 152 -8.47 -8.66 8.78
C THR A 152 -8.24 -7.33 8.08
N ASP A 153 -8.65 -7.21 6.83
CA ASP A 153 -8.51 -6.00 6.03
C ASP A 153 -9.28 -4.82 6.63
N VAL A 154 -10.53 -5.05 7.04
CA VAL A 154 -11.32 -4.03 7.75
C VAL A 154 -10.64 -3.62 9.05
N GLY A 155 -10.14 -4.58 9.84
CA GLY A 155 -9.41 -4.30 11.07
C GLY A 155 -8.14 -3.47 10.84
N ILE A 156 -7.38 -3.77 9.79
CA ILE A 156 -6.19 -3.03 9.40
C ILE A 156 -6.56 -1.62 8.90
N ALA A 157 -7.58 -1.50 8.06
CA ALA A 157 -8.06 -0.22 7.55
C ALA A 157 -8.53 0.71 8.68
N LEU A 158 -9.25 0.19 9.67
CA LEU A 158 -9.68 0.96 10.85
C LEU A 158 -8.48 1.42 11.70
N ARG A 159 -7.46 0.58 11.86
CA ARG A 159 -6.22 0.96 12.58
C ARG A 159 -5.36 1.96 11.80
N ALA A 160 -5.49 2.02 10.49
CA ALA A 160 -4.78 2.99 9.67
C ALA A 160 -5.21 4.43 9.97
N VAL A 161 -6.48 4.66 10.32
CA VAL A 161 -7.00 6.02 10.61
C VAL A 161 -6.27 6.67 11.80
N PRO A 162 -6.22 6.07 13.01
CA PRO A 162 -5.46 6.65 14.11
C PRO A 162 -3.95 6.71 13.81
N ALA A 163 -3.38 5.74 13.10
CA ALA A 163 -1.98 5.77 12.70
C ALA A 163 -1.68 6.97 11.78
N LEU A 164 -2.59 7.34 10.87
CA LEU A 164 -2.47 8.52 10.03
C LEU A 164 -2.52 9.83 10.83
N LEU A 165 -3.43 9.92 11.81
CA LEU A 165 -3.72 11.16 12.51
C LEU A 165 -2.75 11.42 13.68
N TYR A 166 -2.38 10.39 14.41
CA TYR A 166 -1.65 10.49 15.68
C TYR A 166 -0.28 9.81 15.67
N GLY A 167 0.03 9.04 14.63
CA GLY A 167 1.29 8.33 14.55
C GLY A 167 2.48 9.29 14.43
N SER A 168 3.49 9.10 15.27
CA SER A 168 4.73 9.90 15.33
C SER A 168 5.97 9.16 14.84
N GLY A 169 5.86 7.87 14.54
CA GLY A 169 6.98 7.05 14.04
C GLY A 169 7.46 7.48 12.67
N ASP A 170 8.68 7.08 12.31
CA ASP A 170 9.30 7.37 11.02
C ASP A 170 8.42 6.95 9.86
N THR A 171 8.16 7.88 9.01
CA THR A 171 7.10 7.74 8.01
C THR A 171 7.52 6.96 6.78
N GLU A 172 8.81 6.77 6.56
CA GLU A 172 9.30 5.97 5.42
C GLU A 172 10.78 5.61 5.60
N VAL A 173 11.09 4.35 5.39
CA VAL A 173 12.39 4.00 4.84
C VAL A 173 12.49 4.76 3.52
N PRO A 174 13.52 5.58 3.28
CA PRO A 174 13.64 6.32 2.04
C PRO A 174 13.48 5.33 0.89
N ASP A 175 12.57 5.65 -0.03
CA ASP A 175 12.52 4.98 -1.31
C ASP A 175 13.91 5.16 -1.92
N THR A 176 14.75 4.15 -1.76
CA THR A 176 16.12 4.13 -2.25
C THR A 176 16.09 4.00 -3.78
N VAL A 177 15.40 4.94 -4.42
CA VAL A 177 15.51 5.24 -5.84
C VAL A 177 15.70 6.75 -5.99
N SER A 178 16.67 7.25 -5.23
CA SER A 178 17.38 8.46 -5.62
C SER A 178 18.74 7.99 -6.03
N LEU A 179 19.08 8.23 -7.29
CA LEU A 179 20.42 8.09 -7.84
C LEU A 179 20.79 6.68 -8.35
N LEU A 180 20.38 6.40 -9.57
CA LEU A 180 21.34 6.10 -10.66
C LEU A 180 20.72 6.51 -11.98
#